data_4017b7a804b179a90d8305328f1394af
#
_entry.id   4017b7a804b179a90d8305328f1394af
#
_cell.length_a   1.000
_cell.length_b   1.000
_cell.length_c   1.000
_cell.angle_alpha   90.00
_cell.angle_beta   90.00
_cell.angle_gamma   90.00
#
_symmetry.space_group_name_H-M   'P 1'
#
loop_
_entity.id
_entity.type
_entity.pdbx_description
1 polymer ?
#
loop_
_entity_poly.entity_id
_entity_poly.type
_entity_poly.pdbx_seq_one_letter_code
_entity_poly.pdbx_strand_id
1 'polypeptide(L)'
;IGGKFLAMMLYGGLMLVILLLQVVFAFIFVKNLDIPLILSGLLGIYLVLCAYSAIGLFMSTLTSYQIVAAVGTLVILTCLNFVGGLWQDIPVVQEITWWLSLSGRAKTFTAGLICSEDVVYFGVVIGLFLTLSVLKLQSTKQHYSWWWRWARYGGVVCIALGIGYLTSKPMFMCYYDTTETEHNTITREGQRVMNLIDDQLTITMYVNLLDKSAPAGMPENQMSN
;
A
#
# COMPACT_ATOMS: atom_id res chain seq x y z
N ILE A 1 -19.48 2.48 14.41
CA ILE A 1 -18.28 2.07 13.65
C ILE A 1 -17.29 3.22 13.68
N GLY A 2 -17.64 4.41 13.17
CA GLY A 2 -16.72 5.55 13.08
C GLY A 2 -15.98 5.89 14.38
N GLY A 3 -16.68 5.95 15.51
CA GLY A 3 -16.05 6.22 16.81
C GLY A 3 -15.05 5.15 17.23
N LYS A 4 -15.33 3.86 16.96
CA LYS A 4 -14.38 2.77 17.24
C LYS A 4 -13.14 2.86 16.35
N PHE A 5 -13.35 3.16 15.07
CA PHE A 5 -12.25 3.36 14.13
C PHE A 5 -11.38 4.55 14.53
N LEU A 6 -12.00 5.68 14.89
CA LEU A 6 -11.28 6.87 15.36
C LEU A 6 -10.44 6.56 16.62
N ALA A 7 -10.99 5.80 17.56
CA ALA A 7 -10.24 5.37 18.75
C ALA A 7 -9.01 4.52 18.39
N MET A 8 -9.13 3.62 17.40
CA MET A 8 -8.00 2.82 16.89
C MET A 8 -6.96 3.70 16.20
N MET A 9 -7.39 4.70 15.41
CA MET A 9 -6.49 5.67 14.78
C MET A 9 -5.74 6.50 15.83
N LEU A 10 -6.42 6.96 16.86
CA LEU A 10 -5.79 7.71 17.97
C LEU A 10 -4.77 6.85 18.72
N TYR A 11 -5.10 5.59 18.97
CA TYR A 11 -4.16 4.65 19.58
C TYR A 11 -2.94 4.41 18.69
N GLY A 12 -3.15 4.21 17.37
CA GLY A 12 -2.07 4.14 16.39
C GLY A 12 -1.21 5.41 16.34
N GLY A 13 -1.85 6.58 16.42
CA GLY A 13 -1.18 7.87 16.51
C GLY A 13 -0.31 8.01 17.76
N LEU A 14 -0.80 7.49 18.91
CA LEU A 14 -0.02 7.46 20.14
C LEU A 14 1.23 6.57 19.99
N MET A 15 1.12 5.43 19.33
CA MET A 15 2.29 4.58 18.99
C MET A 15 3.28 5.32 18.10
N LEU A 16 2.80 6.10 17.13
CA LEU A 16 3.67 6.94 16.30
C LEU A 16 4.40 8.01 17.11
N VAL A 17 3.76 8.62 18.10
CA VAL A 17 4.43 9.59 18.99
C VAL A 17 5.62 8.94 19.70
N ILE A 18 5.49 7.69 20.14
CA ILE A 18 6.60 6.94 20.75
C ILE A 18 7.74 6.73 19.74
N LEU A 19 7.41 6.38 18.48
CA LEU A 19 8.40 6.24 17.44
C LEU A 19 9.09 7.58 17.13
N LEU A 20 8.34 8.69 17.09
CA LEU A 20 8.90 10.03 16.91
C LEU A 20 9.86 10.41 18.05
N LEU A 21 9.56 10.05 19.29
CA LEU A 21 10.49 10.24 20.42
C LEU A 21 11.80 9.46 20.21
N GLN A 22 11.74 8.24 19.65
CA GLN A 22 12.94 7.49 19.31
C GLN A 22 13.76 8.17 18.20
N VAL A 23 13.09 8.78 17.21
CA VAL A 23 13.75 9.55 16.14
C VAL A 23 14.45 10.78 16.72
N VAL A 24 13.78 11.50 17.62
CA VAL A 24 14.41 12.66 18.33
C VAL A 24 15.64 12.21 19.14
N PHE A 25 15.54 11.06 19.80
CA PHE A 25 16.69 10.50 20.53
C PHE A 25 17.83 10.11 19.56
N ALA A 26 17.50 9.47 18.43
CA ALA A 26 18.48 9.10 17.40
C ALA A 26 19.19 10.33 16.80
N PHE A 27 18.49 11.46 16.68
CA PHE A 27 19.08 12.71 16.18
C PHE A 27 20.27 13.21 17.03
N ILE A 28 20.28 12.87 18.32
CA ILE A 28 21.37 13.27 19.24
C ILE A 28 22.64 12.43 18.98
N PHE A 29 22.49 11.16 18.57
CA PHE A 29 23.60 10.21 18.45
C PHE A 29 24.08 9.97 17.03
N VAL A 30 23.21 10.17 16.03
CA VAL A 30 23.49 9.89 14.62
C VAL A 30 23.76 11.20 13.87
N LYS A 31 24.93 11.29 13.29
CA LYS A 31 25.30 12.39 12.36
C LYS A 31 24.67 12.09 10.99
N ASN A 32 24.09 13.11 10.37
CA ASN A 32 23.46 13.04 9.04
C ASN A 32 22.23 12.09 9.00
N LEU A 33 21.26 12.33 9.86
CA LEU A 33 20.00 11.62 9.86
C LEU A 33 19.07 12.26 8.80
N ASP A 34 18.63 11.46 7.83
CA ASP A 34 17.66 11.90 6.81
C ASP A 34 16.25 11.93 7.43
N ILE A 35 15.89 13.08 8.01
CA ILE A 35 14.61 13.27 8.70
C ILE A 35 13.42 13.14 7.75
N PRO A 36 13.41 13.72 6.52
CA PRO A 36 12.29 13.57 5.60
C PRO A 36 12.02 12.12 5.21
N LEU A 37 13.08 11.33 4.97
CA LEU A 37 12.96 9.89 4.69
C LEU A 37 12.28 9.14 5.84
N ILE A 38 12.67 9.43 7.09
CA ILE A 38 12.08 8.80 8.27
C ILE A 38 10.60 9.20 8.41
N LEU A 39 10.27 10.46 8.18
CA LEU A 39 8.89 10.94 8.26
C LEU A 39 8.00 10.30 7.20
N SER A 40 8.49 10.10 5.98
CA SER A 40 7.74 9.38 4.94
C SER A 40 7.49 7.93 5.33
N GLY A 41 8.51 7.25 5.88
CA GLY A 41 8.37 5.89 6.42
C GLY A 41 7.34 5.80 7.56
N LEU A 42 7.36 6.75 8.51
CA LEU A 42 6.36 6.83 9.58
C LEU A 42 4.93 7.05 9.05
N LEU A 43 4.78 7.90 8.02
CA LEU A 43 3.49 8.09 7.35
C LEU A 43 3.00 6.78 6.74
N GLY A 44 3.87 6.04 6.05
CA GLY A 44 3.54 4.74 5.47
C GLY A 44 3.10 3.73 6.52
N ILE A 45 3.84 3.62 7.63
CA ILE A 45 3.47 2.75 8.76
C ILE A 45 2.09 3.13 9.32
N TYR A 46 1.81 4.42 9.47
CA TYR A 46 0.51 4.88 9.97
C TYR A 46 -0.64 4.52 9.04
N LEU A 47 -0.48 4.70 7.74
CA LEU A 47 -1.49 4.34 6.75
C LEU A 47 -1.78 2.83 6.75
N VAL A 48 -0.73 2.01 6.83
CA VAL A 48 -0.86 0.54 6.97
C VAL A 48 -1.62 0.19 8.25
N LEU A 49 -1.30 0.82 9.37
CA LEU A 49 -1.94 0.56 10.66
C LEU A 49 -3.42 0.96 10.63
N CYS A 50 -3.78 2.06 9.97
CA CYS A 50 -5.16 2.47 9.74
C CYS A 50 -5.92 1.45 8.87
N ALA A 51 -5.29 0.95 7.79
CA ALA A 51 -5.88 -0.07 6.92
C ALA A 51 -6.10 -1.39 7.70
N TYR A 52 -5.12 -1.84 8.48
CA TYR A 52 -5.24 -3.03 9.32
C TYR A 52 -6.36 -2.88 10.37
N SER A 53 -6.49 -1.69 10.97
CA SER A 53 -7.56 -1.38 11.92
C SER A 53 -8.94 -1.44 11.25
N ALA A 54 -9.08 -0.96 10.02
CA ALA A 54 -10.33 -1.02 9.26
C ALA A 54 -10.72 -2.47 8.92
N ILE A 55 -9.75 -3.29 8.49
CA ILE A 55 -9.95 -4.71 8.20
C ILE A 55 -10.34 -5.47 9.47
N GLY A 56 -9.64 -5.25 10.59
CA GLY A 56 -9.95 -5.87 11.88
C GLY A 56 -11.35 -5.50 12.39
N LEU A 57 -11.73 -4.23 12.22
CA LEU A 57 -13.08 -3.76 12.55
C LEU A 57 -14.15 -4.43 11.69
N PHE A 58 -13.90 -4.62 10.39
CA PHE A 58 -14.79 -5.35 9.50
C PHE A 58 -14.95 -6.81 9.96
N MET A 59 -13.85 -7.52 10.25
CA MET A 59 -13.89 -8.90 10.75
C MET A 59 -14.66 -9.00 12.06
N SER A 60 -14.51 -8.03 12.96
CA SER A 60 -15.30 -7.94 14.19
C SER A 60 -16.81 -7.73 13.95
N THR A 61 -17.22 -7.22 12.79
CA THR A 61 -18.65 -7.11 12.44
C THR A 61 -19.22 -8.38 11.83
N LEU A 62 -18.37 -9.29 11.32
CA LEU A 62 -18.80 -10.55 10.70
C LEU A 62 -19.14 -11.63 11.70
N THR A 63 -18.48 -11.63 12.86
CA THR A 63 -18.63 -12.68 13.88
C THR A 63 -18.81 -12.08 15.26
N SER A 64 -19.56 -12.80 16.11
CA SER A 64 -19.75 -12.47 17.53
C SER A 64 -18.61 -13.01 18.42
N TYR A 65 -17.78 -13.90 17.89
CA TYR A 65 -16.67 -14.51 18.63
C TYR A 65 -15.37 -13.73 18.41
N GLN A 66 -14.83 -13.17 19.47
CA GLN A 66 -13.62 -12.33 19.41
C GLN A 66 -12.40 -13.08 18.84
N ILE A 67 -12.22 -14.34 19.23
CA ILE A 67 -11.11 -15.19 18.75
C ILE A 67 -11.21 -15.42 17.25
N VAL A 68 -12.42 -15.74 16.76
CA VAL A 68 -12.66 -15.96 15.32
C VAL A 68 -12.42 -14.68 14.53
N ALA A 69 -12.81 -13.52 15.05
CA ALA A 69 -12.52 -12.24 14.42
C ALA A 69 -11.00 -11.98 14.33
N ALA A 70 -10.26 -12.25 15.40
CA ALA A 70 -8.81 -12.06 15.42
C ALA A 70 -8.09 -12.97 14.43
N VAL A 71 -8.41 -14.28 14.44
CA VAL A 71 -7.83 -15.26 13.50
C VAL A 71 -8.19 -14.90 12.06
N GLY A 72 -9.45 -14.56 11.80
CA GLY A 72 -9.89 -14.15 10.46
C GLY A 72 -9.19 -12.86 9.98
N THR A 73 -8.96 -11.90 10.86
CA THR A 73 -8.18 -10.70 10.54
C THR A 73 -6.75 -11.08 10.15
N LEU A 74 -6.10 -11.94 10.95
CA LEU A 74 -4.74 -12.41 10.68
C LEU A 74 -4.64 -13.09 9.31
N VAL A 75 -5.59 -13.98 8.98
CA VAL A 75 -5.63 -14.68 7.69
C VAL A 75 -5.75 -13.67 6.53
N ILE A 76 -6.69 -12.71 6.62
CA ILE A 76 -6.87 -11.71 5.56
C ILE A 76 -5.60 -10.85 5.40
N LEU A 77 -5.02 -10.38 6.51
CA LEU A 77 -3.80 -9.57 6.46
C LEU A 77 -2.63 -10.35 5.88
N THR A 78 -2.49 -11.62 6.24
CA THR A 78 -1.46 -12.51 5.67
C THR A 78 -1.67 -12.68 4.17
N CYS A 79 -2.90 -12.96 3.72
CA CYS A 79 -3.22 -13.05 2.29
C CYS A 79 -2.86 -11.77 1.54
N LEU A 80 -3.26 -10.60 2.06
CA LEU A 80 -3.00 -9.30 1.42
C LEU A 80 -1.51 -8.93 1.40
N ASN A 81 -0.72 -9.40 2.36
CA ASN A 81 0.73 -9.16 2.36
C ASN A 81 1.47 -10.09 1.40
N PHE A 82 1.05 -11.35 1.29
CA PHE A 82 1.74 -12.35 0.44
C PHE A 82 1.21 -12.40 -0.99
N VAL A 83 0.00 -11.84 -1.25
CA VAL A 83 -0.61 -11.88 -2.58
C VAL A 83 0.25 -11.27 -3.67
N GLY A 84 1.03 -10.23 -3.35
CA GLY A 84 1.94 -9.58 -4.30
C GLY A 84 3.11 -10.45 -4.78
N GLY A 85 3.38 -11.59 -4.10
CA GLY A 85 4.40 -12.56 -4.50
C GLY A 85 3.83 -13.82 -5.19
N LEU A 86 2.50 -13.94 -5.31
CA LEU A 86 1.85 -15.12 -5.89
C LEU A 86 1.59 -14.92 -7.39
N TRP A 87 1.81 -15.99 -8.17
CA TRP A 87 1.49 -16.05 -9.62
C TRP A 87 2.08 -14.91 -10.45
N GLN A 88 3.34 -14.62 -10.27
CA GLN A 88 4.05 -13.58 -11.05
C GLN A 88 4.30 -13.96 -12.52
N ASP A 89 4.04 -15.21 -12.90
CA ASP A 89 4.26 -15.71 -14.27
C ASP A 89 3.17 -15.23 -15.25
N ILE A 90 2.03 -14.74 -14.76
CA ILE A 90 0.90 -14.30 -15.59
C ILE A 90 0.79 -12.77 -15.51
N PRO A 91 1.07 -12.01 -16.60
CA PRO A 91 1.18 -10.55 -16.53
C PRO A 91 -0.09 -9.86 -16.01
N VAL A 92 -1.28 -10.33 -16.38
CA VAL A 92 -2.56 -9.76 -15.90
C VAL A 92 -2.78 -10.02 -14.39
N VAL A 93 -2.39 -11.20 -13.92
CA VAL A 93 -2.53 -11.56 -12.50
C VAL A 93 -1.50 -10.80 -11.67
N GLN A 94 -0.29 -10.63 -12.20
CA GLN A 94 0.77 -9.85 -11.59
C GLN A 94 0.34 -8.40 -11.33
N GLU A 95 -0.29 -7.73 -12.30
CA GLU A 95 -0.80 -6.36 -12.11
C GLU A 95 -1.85 -6.28 -10.99
N ILE A 96 -2.80 -7.22 -10.97
CA ILE A 96 -3.87 -7.25 -9.97
C ILE A 96 -3.32 -7.57 -8.58
N THR A 97 -2.44 -8.56 -8.47
CA THR A 97 -1.85 -8.97 -7.19
C THR A 97 -0.91 -7.91 -6.63
N TRP A 98 -0.16 -7.24 -7.50
CA TRP A 98 0.70 -6.13 -7.10
C TRP A 98 -0.13 -4.93 -6.63
N TRP A 99 -1.22 -4.63 -7.34
CA TRP A 99 -2.14 -3.56 -6.94
C TRP A 99 -2.82 -3.85 -5.60
N LEU A 100 -3.11 -5.11 -5.29
CA LEU A 100 -3.76 -5.53 -4.04
C LEU A 100 -2.78 -5.64 -2.86
N SER A 101 -1.46 -5.65 -3.11
CA SER A 101 -0.43 -5.85 -2.08
C SER A 101 -0.23 -4.61 -1.22
N LEU A 102 -0.66 -4.69 0.06
CA LEU A 102 -0.42 -3.62 1.04
C LEU A 102 1.08 -3.42 1.33
N SER A 103 1.85 -4.51 1.41
CA SER A 103 3.27 -4.44 1.73
C SER A 103 4.12 -3.85 0.60
N GLY A 104 3.74 -4.11 -0.65
CA GLY A 104 4.40 -3.53 -1.82
C GLY A 104 4.33 -2.00 -1.80
N ARG A 105 3.13 -1.47 -1.58
CA ARG A 105 2.90 -0.01 -1.51
C ARG A 105 3.48 0.65 -0.27
N ALA A 106 3.58 -0.07 0.85
CA ALA A 106 4.25 0.46 2.05
C ALA A 106 5.76 0.63 1.86
N LYS A 107 6.38 -0.17 0.98
CA LYS A 107 7.83 -0.07 0.68
C LYS A 107 8.20 1.23 -0.02
N THR A 108 7.32 1.83 -0.83
CA THR A 108 7.57 3.11 -1.50
C THR A 108 7.78 4.22 -0.48
N PHE A 109 6.98 4.27 0.58
CA PHE A 109 7.16 5.23 1.67
C PHE A 109 8.46 5.02 2.43
N THR A 110 8.86 3.77 2.68
CA THR A 110 10.15 3.48 3.36
C THR A 110 11.35 3.78 2.47
N ALA A 111 11.18 3.79 1.16
CA ALA A 111 12.19 4.25 0.21
C ALA A 111 12.25 5.79 0.07
N GLY A 112 11.38 6.53 0.78
CA GLY A 112 11.33 7.97 0.73
C GLY A 112 10.52 8.54 -0.44
N LEU A 113 9.76 7.73 -1.15
CA LEU A 113 8.91 8.17 -2.25
C LEU A 113 7.45 8.19 -1.82
N ILE A 114 6.84 9.37 -1.81
CA ILE A 114 5.42 9.55 -1.53
C ILE A 114 4.69 9.66 -2.88
N CYS A 115 3.96 8.61 -3.25
CA CYS A 115 3.11 8.61 -4.43
C CYS A 115 1.67 8.92 -4.03
N SER A 116 1.00 9.82 -4.78
CA SER A 116 -0.41 10.12 -4.54
C SER A 116 -1.29 8.87 -4.72
N GLU A 117 -0.93 7.98 -5.65
CA GLU A 117 -1.59 6.70 -5.87
C GLU A 117 -1.61 5.84 -4.60
N ASP A 118 -0.47 5.73 -3.89
CA ASP A 118 -0.36 4.90 -2.69
C ASP A 118 -1.19 5.46 -1.53
N VAL A 119 -1.19 6.79 -1.35
CA VAL A 119 -2.01 7.45 -0.32
C VAL A 119 -3.50 7.23 -0.58
N VAL A 120 -3.94 7.44 -1.83
CA VAL A 120 -5.34 7.22 -2.21
C VAL A 120 -5.73 5.74 -2.08
N TYR A 121 -4.84 4.81 -2.45
CA TYR A 121 -5.04 3.39 -2.28
C TYR A 121 -5.36 3.03 -0.81
N PHE A 122 -4.54 3.48 0.15
CA PHE A 122 -4.83 3.26 1.56
C PHE A 122 -6.18 3.87 1.97
N GLY A 123 -6.49 5.08 1.48
CA GLY A 123 -7.79 5.73 1.71
C GLY A 123 -8.96 4.90 1.18
N VAL A 124 -8.82 4.34 -0.03
CA VAL A 124 -9.83 3.46 -0.67
C VAL A 124 -10.00 2.18 0.12
N VAL A 125 -8.92 1.52 0.54
CA VAL A 125 -8.98 0.29 1.34
C VAL A 125 -9.68 0.55 2.68
N ILE A 126 -9.31 1.62 3.38
CA ILE A 126 -9.94 2.00 4.66
C ILE A 126 -11.43 2.28 4.43
N GLY A 127 -11.77 3.10 3.44
CA GLY A 127 -13.15 3.45 3.09
C GLY A 127 -14.00 2.23 2.70
N LEU A 128 -13.42 1.32 1.92
CA LEU A 128 -14.05 0.06 1.53
C LEU A 128 -14.45 -0.78 2.74
N PHE A 129 -13.49 -1.10 3.62
CA PHE A 129 -13.75 -1.96 4.77
C PHE A 129 -14.67 -1.30 5.80
N LEU A 130 -14.57 0.01 6.01
CA LEU A 130 -15.51 0.74 6.86
C LEU A 130 -16.93 0.73 6.29
N THR A 131 -17.08 0.96 4.99
CA THR A 131 -18.40 0.94 4.32
C THR A 131 -18.99 -0.46 4.36
N LEU A 132 -18.21 -1.52 4.09
CA LEU A 132 -18.64 -2.91 4.24
C LEU A 132 -19.10 -3.23 5.67
N SER A 133 -18.39 -2.71 6.68
CA SER A 133 -18.76 -2.85 8.09
C SER A 133 -20.12 -2.20 8.39
N VAL A 134 -20.35 -1.00 7.86
CA VAL A 134 -21.64 -0.28 8.01
C VAL A 134 -22.76 -1.07 7.32
N LEU A 135 -22.55 -1.50 6.08
CA LEU A 135 -23.52 -2.28 5.32
C LEU A 135 -23.90 -3.57 6.03
N LYS A 136 -22.93 -4.26 6.62
CA LYS A 136 -23.16 -5.47 7.39
C LYS A 136 -24.06 -5.22 8.59
N LEU A 137 -23.80 -4.19 9.39
CA LEU A 137 -24.62 -3.84 10.54
C LEU A 137 -26.03 -3.38 10.13
N GLN A 138 -26.17 -2.64 9.03
CA GLN A 138 -27.48 -2.25 8.50
C GLN A 138 -28.27 -3.46 8.00
N SER A 139 -27.61 -4.41 7.33
CA SER A 139 -28.27 -5.61 6.83
C SER A 139 -28.79 -6.54 7.94
N THR A 140 -28.26 -6.40 9.16
CA THR A 140 -28.76 -7.14 10.34
C THR A 140 -30.04 -6.51 10.91
N LYS A 141 -30.24 -5.18 10.71
CA LYS A 141 -31.41 -4.45 11.23
C LYS A 141 -32.59 -4.40 10.25
N GLN A 142 -32.33 -4.44 8.96
CA GLN A 142 -33.35 -4.31 7.91
C GLN A 142 -33.38 -5.55 7.02
N HIS A 143 -34.58 -6.09 6.79
CA HIS A 143 -34.82 -7.26 5.95
C HIS A 143 -34.86 -6.81 4.48
N TYR A 144 -33.70 -6.69 3.85
CA TYR A 144 -33.61 -6.44 2.40
C TYR A 144 -33.67 -7.75 1.62
N SER A 145 -34.28 -7.71 0.42
CA SER A 145 -34.23 -8.82 -0.54
C SER A 145 -32.77 -9.21 -0.82
N TRP A 146 -32.54 -10.53 -0.99
CA TRP A 146 -31.20 -11.11 -1.23
C TRP A 146 -30.42 -10.44 -2.37
N TRP A 147 -31.11 -10.12 -3.49
CA TRP A 147 -30.54 -9.41 -4.64
C TRP A 147 -30.04 -8.00 -4.30
N TRP A 148 -30.81 -7.22 -3.56
CA TRP A 148 -30.41 -5.89 -3.13
C TRP A 148 -29.22 -5.89 -2.18
N ARG A 149 -29.08 -6.92 -1.39
CA ARG A 149 -27.90 -7.10 -0.50
C ARG A 149 -26.62 -7.28 -1.32
N TRP A 150 -26.63 -8.22 -2.27
CA TRP A 150 -25.48 -8.48 -3.14
C TRP A 150 -25.16 -7.27 -4.04
N ALA A 151 -26.15 -6.59 -4.58
CA ALA A 151 -25.95 -5.40 -5.39
C ALA A 151 -25.26 -4.27 -4.61
N ARG A 152 -25.60 -4.06 -3.33
CA ARG A 152 -24.96 -3.04 -2.48
C ARG A 152 -23.50 -3.39 -2.16
N TYR A 153 -23.19 -4.64 -1.80
CA TYR A 153 -21.82 -5.07 -1.57
C TYR A 153 -20.98 -5.01 -2.85
N GLY A 154 -21.51 -5.51 -3.95
CA GLY A 154 -20.87 -5.45 -5.26
C GLY A 154 -20.64 -4.01 -5.73
N GLY A 155 -21.64 -3.12 -5.56
CA GLY A 155 -21.50 -1.71 -5.90
C GLY A 155 -20.37 -1.00 -5.16
N VAL A 156 -20.24 -1.24 -3.86
CA VAL A 156 -19.14 -0.64 -3.06
C VAL A 156 -17.78 -1.15 -3.53
N VAL A 157 -17.65 -2.46 -3.81
CA VAL A 157 -16.41 -3.04 -4.33
C VAL A 157 -16.09 -2.48 -5.72
N CYS A 158 -17.08 -2.38 -6.61
CA CYS A 158 -16.88 -1.79 -7.96
C CYS A 158 -16.45 -0.32 -7.89
N ILE A 159 -17.03 0.47 -6.99
CA ILE A 159 -16.64 1.87 -6.79
C ILE A 159 -15.19 1.95 -6.30
N ALA A 160 -14.82 1.13 -5.32
CA ALA A 160 -13.46 1.10 -4.79
C ALA A 160 -12.43 0.72 -5.88
N LEU A 161 -12.73 -0.32 -6.67
CA LEU A 161 -11.89 -0.72 -7.81
C LEU A 161 -11.84 0.38 -8.90
N GLY A 162 -12.96 1.04 -9.17
CA GLY A 162 -13.03 2.15 -10.11
C GLY A 162 -12.16 3.34 -9.70
N ILE A 163 -12.19 3.74 -8.42
CA ILE A 163 -11.34 4.80 -7.89
C ILE A 163 -9.86 4.37 -7.99
N GLY A 164 -9.53 3.15 -7.58
CA GLY A 164 -8.17 2.62 -7.69
C GLY A 164 -7.66 2.62 -9.13
N TYR A 165 -8.47 2.19 -10.09
CA TYR A 165 -8.10 2.21 -11.51
C TYR A 165 -7.90 3.64 -12.05
N LEU A 166 -8.74 4.60 -11.64
CA LEU A 166 -8.61 6.00 -12.05
C LEU A 166 -7.32 6.62 -11.49
N THR A 167 -6.98 6.34 -10.25
CA THR A 167 -5.77 6.90 -9.60
C THR A 167 -4.47 6.28 -10.12
N SER A 168 -4.51 5.08 -10.69
CA SER A 168 -3.37 4.44 -11.37
C SER A 168 -3.10 5.01 -12.77
N LYS A 169 -3.91 5.96 -13.26
CA LYS A 169 -3.63 6.64 -14.52
C LYS A 169 -2.49 7.64 -14.35
N PRO A 170 -1.50 7.68 -15.27
CA PRO A 170 -0.34 8.58 -15.16
C PRO A 170 -0.71 10.06 -15.08
N MET A 171 -1.91 10.43 -15.53
CA MET A 171 -2.42 11.80 -15.49
C MET A 171 -2.69 12.32 -14.07
N PHE A 172 -2.92 11.42 -13.10
CA PHE A 172 -3.22 11.76 -11.70
C PHE A 172 -2.09 11.41 -10.74
N MET A 173 -0.97 10.88 -11.25
CA MET A 173 0.18 10.51 -10.43
C MET A 173 1.01 11.73 -10.09
N CYS A 174 1.10 12.04 -8.80
CA CYS A 174 2.04 13.00 -8.25
C CYS A 174 3.07 12.24 -7.42
N TYR A 175 4.34 12.55 -7.64
CA TYR A 175 5.47 11.97 -6.91
C TYR A 175 6.16 13.06 -6.10
N TYR A 176 6.46 12.74 -4.86
CA TYR A 176 7.25 13.59 -3.98
C TYR A 176 8.39 12.77 -3.38
N ASP A 177 9.62 13.12 -3.76
CA ASP A 177 10.82 12.50 -3.21
C ASP A 177 11.20 13.22 -1.92
N THR A 178 11.22 12.47 -0.82
CA THR A 178 11.57 12.97 0.51
C THR A 178 13.03 12.69 0.87
N THR A 179 13.81 12.06 -0.01
CA THR A 179 15.22 11.79 0.27
C THR A 179 16.05 13.06 0.11
N GLU A 180 16.99 13.30 1.02
CA GLU A 180 17.87 14.48 0.99
C GLU A 180 18.71 14.56 -0.30
N THR A 181 19.04 13.41 -0.88
CA THR A 181 19.84 13.28 -2.10
C THR A 181 19.01 13.13 -3.38
N GLU A 182 17.67 13.25 -3.30
CA GLU A 182 16.73 13.04 -4.42
C GLU A 182 16.99 11.72 -5.17
N HIS A 183 17.31 10.65 -4.42
CA HIS A 183 17.72 9.35 -4.97
C HIS A 183 16.69 8.70 -5.89
N ASN A 184 15.40 9.02 -5.69
CA ASN A 184 14.30 8.49 -6.47
C ASN A 184 13.91 9.41 -7.64
N THR A 185 14.60 10.56 -7.80
CA THR A 185 14.30 11.54 -8.83
C THR A 185 15.46 11.60 -9.83
N ILE A 186 15.14 11.61 -11.11
CA ILE A 186 16.14 11.80 -12.17
C ILE A 186 16.72 13.23 -12.05
N THR A 187 18.04 13.34 -12.03
CA THR A 187 18.73 14.62 -11.96
C THR A 187 18.25 15.60 -13.05
N ARG A 188 18.26 16.89 -12.78
CA ARG A 188 17.82 17.92 -13.75
C ARG A 188 18.52 17.81 -15.10
N GLU A 189 19.80 17.43 -15.11
CA GLU A 189 20.53 17.20 -16.35
C GLU A 189 20.03 15.95 -17.09
N GLY A 190 19.71 14.86 -16.36
CA GLY A 190 19.06 13.66 -16.92
C GLY A 190 17.70 13.99 -17.52
N GLN A 191 16.89 14.81 -16.86
CA GLN A 191 15.59 15.24 -17.37
C GLN A 191 15.74 16.07 -18.67
N ARG A 192 16.77 16.93 -18.75
CA ARG A 192 17.05 17.66 -19.98
C ARG A 192 17.42 16.74 -21.14
N VAL A 193 18.28 15.76 -20.87
CA VAL A 193 18.66 14.77 -21.90
C VAL A 193 17.45 13.96 -22.34
N MET A 194 16.60 13.52 -21.42
CA MET A 194 15.38 12.78 -21.76
C MET A 194 14.39 13.61 -22.59
N ASN A 195 14.26 14.91 -22.33
CA ASN A 195 13.41 15.80 -23.12
C ASN A 195 13.94 16.08 -24.55
N LEU A 196 15.20 15.73 -24.83
CA LEU A 196 15.79 15.83 -26.16
C LEU A 196 15.63 14.55 -26.99
N ILE A 197 15.12 13.47 -26.37
CA ILE A 197 14.91 12.17 -27.03
C ILE A 197 13.50 12.18 -27.60
N ASP A 198 13.36 12.38 -28.92
CA ASP A 198 12.10 12.35 -29.64
C ASP A 198 11.78 10.93 -30.18
N ASP A 199 12.76 10.01 -30.16
CA ASP A 199 12.63 8.65 -30.66
C ASP A 199 12.50 7.62 -29.54
N GLN A 200 12.13 6.38 -29.92
CA GLN A 200 11.98 5.26 -28.99
C GLN A 200 13.31 4.93 -28.32
N LEU A 201 13.38 5.09 -26.98
CA LEU A 201 14.55 4.74 -26.18
C LEU A 201 14.59 3.24 -25.90
N THR A 202 15.62 2.56 -26.34
CA THR A 202 15.90 1.16 -25.98
C THR A 202 17.06 1.11 -25.00
N ILE A 203 16.80 0.70 -23.77
CA ILE A 203 17.82 0.50 -22.72
C ILE A 203 18.20 -0.97 -22.71
N THR A 204 19.43 -1.31 -23.10
CA THR A 204 19.94 -2.66 -23.03
C THR A 204 20.93 -2.78 -21.87
N MET A 205 20.56 -3.59 -20.86
CA MET A 205 21.41 -3.86 -19.71
C MET A 205 22.19 -5.16 -19.93
N TYR A 206 23.50 -5.07 -19.94
CA TYR A 206 24.38 -6.24 -20.02
C TYR A 206 24.78 -6.66 -18.59
N VAL A 207 24.34 -7.83 -18.16
CA VAL A 207 24.67 -8.38 -16.84
C VAL A 207 25.40 -9.69 -16.98
N ASN A 208 26.50 -9.87 -16.26
CA ASN A 208 27.18 -11.15 -16.18
C ASN A 208 26.39 -12.07 -15.23
N LEU A 209 25.66 -13.02 -15.78
CA LEU A 209 24.83 -13.99 -15.04
C LEU A 209 25.66 -14.95 -14.18
N LEU A 210 26.98 -15.07 -14.44
CA LEU A 210 27.89 -15.90 -13.65
C LEU A 210 28.40 -15.16 -12.41
N ASP A 211 28.14 -13.88 -12.30
CA ASP A 211 28.51 -13.10 -11.13
C ASP A 211 27.49 -13.31 -10.00
N LYS A 212 27.97 -13.78 -8.85
CA LYS A 212 27.14 -14.00 -7.65
C LYS A 212 26.51 -12.70 -7.09
N SER A 213 26.99 -11.55 -7.52
CA SER A 213 26.45 -10.23 -7.16
C SER A 213 25.35 -9.73 -8.12
N ALA A 214 25.00 -10.50 -9.18
CA ALA A 214 23.93 -10.13 -10.09
C ALA A 214 22.60 -9.99 -9.32
N PRO A 215 21.83 -8.89 -9.54
CA PRO A 215 20.60 -8.65 -8.80
C PRO A 215 19.61 -9.81 -8.98
N ALA A 216 19.17 -10.37 -7.85
CA ALA A 216 18.13 -11.39 -7.85
C ALA A 216 16.83 -10.77 -8.38
N GLY A 217 16.24 -11.35 -9.43
CA GLY A 217 14.97 -10.89 -10.01
C GLY A 217 15.06 -10.43 -11.46
N MET A 218 16.20 -10.55 -12.12
CA MET A 218 16.25 -10.40 -13.57
C MET A 218 15.58 -11.58 -14.29
N PRO A 219 14.87 -11.34 -15.41
CA PRO A 219 14.12 -12.39 -16.13
C PRO A 219 14.97 -13.60 -16.49
N GLU A 220 16.27 -13.38 -16.73
CA GLU A 220 17.22 -14.42 -17.12
C GLU A 220 17.70 -15.31 -15.96
N ASN A 221 17.60 -14.83 -14.70
CA ASN A 221 17.87 -15.67 -13.53
C ASN A 221 16.74 -16.68 -13.23
N GLN A 222 15.60 -16.55 -13.90
CA GLN A 222 14.49 -17.50 -13.79
C GLN A 222 14.58 -18.65 -14.80
N MET A 223 15.41 -18.54 -15.83
CA MET A 223 15.57 -19.58 -16.87
C MET A 223 16.60 -20.66 -16.55
N SER A 224 17.30 -20.57 -15.42
CA SER A 224 18.39 -21.50 -15.08
C SER A 224 18.04 -22.54 -13.99
N ASN A 225 16.74 -22.79 -13.76
CA ASN A 225 16.27 -23.89 -12.88
C ASN A 225 15.39 -24.85 -13.63
#